data_91a605059173e7385bf1752aabf80949
#
_entry.id   91a605059173e7385bf1752aabf80949
#
_cell.length_a   1.000
_cell.length_b   1.000
_cell.length_c   1.000
_cell.angle_alpha   90.00
_cell.angle_beta   90.00
_cell.angle_gamma   90.00
#
_symmetry.space_group_name_H-M   'P 1'
#
loop_
_entity.id
_entity.type
_entity.pdbx_description
1 polymer ?
#
loop_
_entity_poly.entity_id
_entity_poly.type
_entity_poly.pdbx_seq_one_letter_code
_entity_poly.pdbx_strand_id
1 'polypeptide(L)'
;DELGRAFDYGIAIDASSIAGFGDVVHSDLMLHPDPATLSVLPWRPEHGRVVRMFCSVCYPDGRPFESDCRSILAEAEREAERAGYSFAFGAEMEFYLLKPDEHG
;
A
#
# COMPACT_ATOMS: atom_id res chain seq x y z
N ASP A 1 18.35 11.39 4.35
CA ASP A 1 17.07 11.97 4.75
C ASP A 1 16.05 10.88 5.09
N GLU A 2 14.90 11.22 5.66
CA GLU A 2 13.90 10.24 6.08
C GLU A 2 13.32 9.46 4.91
N LEU A 3 13.11 10.11 3.78
CA LEU A 3 12.57 9.47 2.58
C LEU A 3 13.58 8.45 2.01
N GLY A 4 14.86 8.79 1.95
CA GLY A 4 15.92 7.86 1.54
C GLY A 4 15.95 6.61 2.43
N ARG A 5 15.85 6.82 3.76
CA ARG A 5 15.78 5.69 4.70
C ARG A 5 14.55 4.80 4.51
N ALA A 6 13.41 5.39 4.16
CA ALA A 6 12.20 4.63 3.86
C ALA A 6 12.38 3.72 2.63
N PHE A 7 13.11 4.19 1.61
CA PHE A 7 13.45 3.35 0.44
C PHE A 7 14.48 2.27 0.76
N ASP A 8 15.49 2.60 1.56
CA ASP A 8 16.58 1.67 1.86
C ASP A 8 16.16 0.57 2.86
N TYR A 9 15.37 0.93 3.87
CA TYR A 9 15.07 0.05 5.01
C TYR A 9 13.59 -0.26 5.18
N GLY A 10 12.71 0.41 4.45
CA GLY A 10 11.28 0.35 4.67
C GLY A 10 10.81 1.17 5.88
N ILE A 11 9.52 1.10 6.16
CA ILE A 11 8.85 1.79 7.27
C ILE A 11 8.18 0.72 8.14
N ALA A 12 8.57 0.64 9.40
CA ALA A 12 7.93 -0.29 10.34
C ALA A 12 6.51 0.17 10.65
N ILE A 13 5.57 -0.78 10.66
CA ILE A 13 4.19 -0.57 11.08
C ILE A 13 3.77 -1.63 12.10
N ASP A 14 2.89 -1.23 13.01
CA ASP A 14 2.22 -2.14 13.93
C ASP A 14 1.02 -2.79 13.23
N ALA A 15 1.07 -4.11 13.07
CA ALA A 15 0.03 -4.90 12.46
C ALA A 15 -0.85 -5.66 13.48
N SER A 16 -0.76 -5.33 14.76
CA SER A 16 -1.52 -5.99 15.84
C SER A 16 -3.03 -5.89 15.67
N SER A 17 -3.51 -4.90 14.92
CA SER A 17 -4.94 -4.71 14.60
C SER A 17 -5.43 -5.57 13.42
N ILE A 18 -4.55 -6.27 12.71
CA ILE A 18 -4.94 -7.14 11.61
C ILE A 18 -5.51 -8.43 12.20
N ALA A 19 -6.79 -8.69 11.94
CA ALA A 19 -7.46 -9.87 12.45
C ALA A 19 -6.79 -11.16 11.93
N GLY A 20 -6.43 -12.05 12.88
CA GLY A 20 -5.76 -13.31 12.55
C GLY A 20 -4.25 -13.20 12.34
N PHE A 21 -3.67 -11.99 12.47
CA PHE A 21 -2.24 -11.78 12.38
C PHE A 21 -1.63 -11.51 13.77
N GLY A 22 -0.77 -12.43 14.20
CA GLY A 22 0.16 -12.23 15.29
C GLY A 22 -0.43 -12.15 16.69
N ASP A 23 0.48 -12.11 17.61
CA ASP A 23 0.29 -11.64 18.98
C ASP A 23 0.99 -10.28 19.13
N VAL A 24 0.77 -9.62 20.27
CA VAL A 24 1.35 -8.31 20.58
C VAL A 24 2.90 -8.31 20.54
N VAL A 25 3.53 -9.47 20.55
CA VAL A 25 5.00 -9.64 20.59
C VAL A 25 5.61 -9.71 19.19
N HIS A 26 4.83 -10.10 18.16
CA HIS A 26 5.30 -10.30 16.80
C HIS A 26 4.38 -9.58 15.79
N SER A 27 4.09 -8.31 16.05
CA SER A 27 3.15 -7.51 15.28
C SER A 27 3.79 -6.60 14.23
N ASP A 28 5.11 -6.56 14.14
CA ASP A 28 5.79 -5.66 13.22
C ASP A 28 5.76 -6.18 11.79
N LEU A 29 5.33 -5.33 10.88
CA LEU A 29 5.50 -5.48 9.43
C LEU A 29 6.27 -4.28 8.88
N MET A 30 6.79 -4.43 7.68
CA MET A 30 7.57 -3.42 6.98
C MET A 30 6.84 -2.99 5.71
N LEU A 31 6.71 -1.69 5.50
CA LEU A 31 6.26 -1.09 4.24
C LEU A 31 7.46 -0.73 3.39
N HIS A 32 7.53 -1.27 2.19
CA HIS A 32 8.53 -0.89 1.19
C HIS A 32 7.86 -0.07 0.09
N PRO A 33 8.14 1.26 0.03
CA PRO A 33 7.56 2.13 -0.98
C PRO A 33 7.97 1.73 -2.40
N ASP A 34 7.01 1.78 -3.32
CA ASP A 34 7.24 1.58 -4.75
C ASP A 34 7.37 2.94 -5.46
N PRO A 35 8.58 3.38 -5.84
CA PRO A 35 8.81 4.69 -6.46
C PRO A 35 8.06 4.88 -7.78
N ALA A 36 7.76 3.77 -8.50
CA ALA A 36 7.04 3.85 -9.77
C ALA A 36 5.58 4.31 -9.60
N THR A 37 5.07 4.26 -8.36
CA THR A 37 3.70 4.66 -8.01
C THR A 37 3.60 6.05 -7.42
N LEU A 38 4.70 6.82 -7.39
CA LEU A 38 4.72 8.16 -6.84
C LEU A 38 3.71 9.06 -7.55
N SER A 39 2.83 9.67 -6.77
CA SER A 39 1.85 10.64 -7.25
C SER A 39 1.86 11.88 -6.37
N VAL A 40 1.81 13.04 -7.00
CA VAL A 40 1.60 14.31 -6.29
C VAL A 40 0.11 14.51 -6.08
N LEU A 41 -0.30 14.71 -4.84
CA LEU A 41 -1.70 14.96 -4.51
C LEU A 41 -2.02 16.46 -4.75
N PRO A 42 -3.15 16.77 -5.41
CA PRO A 42 -3.46 18.13 -5.82
C PRO A 42 -4.06 19.01 -4.72
N TRP A 43 -4.37 18.45 -3.57
CA TRP A 43 -5.01 19.17 -2.46
C TRP A 43 -4.01 19.62 -1.40
N ARG A 44 -4.41 20.62 -0.62
CA ARG A 44 -3.63 21.22 0.48
C ARG A 44 -2.29 21.82 0.03
N PRO A 45 -2.24 22.60 -1.06
CA PRO A 45 -1.00 23.18 -1.59
C PRO A 45 -0.32 24.15 -0.59
N GLU A 46 -1.06 24.68 0.37
CA GLU A 46 -0.58 25.56 1.44
C GLU A 46 0.36 24.87 2.44
N HIS A 47 0.32 23.56 2.51
CA HIS A 47 1.22 22.73 3.35
C HIS A 47 2.44 22.19 2.58
N GLY A 48 2.64 22.67 1.34
CA GLY A 48 3.66 22.15 0.45
C GLY A 48 3.17 20.97 -0.40
N ARG A 49 4.10 20.33 -1.10
CA ARG A 49 3.75 19.19 -1.94
C ARG A 49 3.53 17.94 -1.10
N VAL A 50 2.32 17.42 -1.15
CA VAL A 50 2.00 16.12 -0.57
C VAL A 50 2.13 15.07 -1.67
N VAL A 51 2.88 14.02 -1.41
CA VAL A 51 3.04 12.88 -2.32
C VAL A 51 2.52 11.61 -1.66
N ARG A 52 2.06 10.68 -2.48
CA ARG A 52 1.75 9.32 -2.05
C ARG A 52 2.51 8.31 -2.89
N MET A 53 2.77 7.16 -2.32
CA MET A 53 3.25 5.96 -3.00
C MET A 53 2.50 4.75 -2.47
N PHE A 54 2.32 3.74 -3.30
CA PHE A 54 1.93 2.43 -2.80
C PHE A 54 3.15 1.72 -2.21
N CYS A 55 2.90 0.86 -1.23
CA CYS A 55 3.94 0.07 -0.61
C CYS A 55 3.61 -1.42 -0.74
N SER A 56 4.63 -2.24 -0.83
CA SER A 56 4.52 -3.67 -0.57
C SER A 56 4.71 -3.92 0.92
N VAL A 57 4.01 -4.91 1.45
CA VAL A 57 4.09 -5.29 2.86
C VAL A 57 4.94 -6.54 2.99
N CYS A 58 5.91 -6.48 3.88
CA CYS A 58 6.83 -7.60 4.15
C CYS A 58 6.98 -7.84 5.65
N TYR A 59 7.43 -9.02 6.00
CA TYR A 59 7.96 -9.30 7.33
C TYR A 59 9.29 -8.57 7.55
N PRO A 60 9.75 -8.39 8.80
CA PRO A 60 11.03 -7.76 9.10
C PRO A 60 12.25 -8.47 8.46
N ASP A 61 12.12 -9.76 8.15
CA ASP A 61 13.15 -10.55 7.48
C ASP A 61 13.12 -10.41 5.94
N GLY A 62 12.22 -9.57 5.40
CA GLY A 62 12.09 -9.28 3.98
C GLY A 62 11.19 -10.25 3.20
N ARG A 63 10.64 -11.29 3.82
CA ARG A 63 9.66 -12.16 3.16
C ARG A 63 8.38 -11.38 2.89
N PRO A 64 7.75 -11.54 1.71
CA PRO A 64 6.44 -10.95 1.45
C PRO A 64 5.41 -11.39 2.48
N PHE A 65 4.55 -10.46 2.88
CA PHE A 65 3.39 -10.76 3.72
C PHE A 65 2.30 -11.38 2.85
N GLU A 66 1.85 -12.57 3.19
CA GLU A 66 0.95 -13.39 2.35
C GLU A 66 -0.43 -12.79 2.15
N SER A 67 -0.86 -11.89 3.04
CA SER A 67 -2.13 -11.17 2.93
C SER A 67 -1.99 -9.78 2.31
N ASP A 68 -0.80 -9.41 1.81
CA ASP A 68 -0.62 -8.18 1.05
C ASP A 68 -1.31 -8.29 -0.31
N CYS A 69 -2.32 -7.44 -0.54
CA CYS A 69 -3.10 -7.44 -1.78
C CYS A 69 -2.23 -7.25 -3.05
N ARG A 70 -1.16 -6.47 -2.96
CA ARG A 70 -0.23 -6.27 -4.09
C ARG A 70 0.55 -7.54 -4.39
N SER A 71 1.00 -8.24 -3.37
CA SER A 71 1.72 -9.50 -3.51
C SER A 71 0.82 -10.60 -4.08
N ILE A 72 -0.43 -10.68 -3.63
CA ILE A 72 -1.43 -11.62 -4.15
C ILE A 72 -1.70 -11.36 -5.64
N LEU A 73 -1.91 -10.10 -6.02
CA LEU A 73 -2.15 -9.74 -7.43
C LEU A 73 -0.93 -10.07 -8.29
N ALA A 74 0.27 -9.71 -7.86
CA ALA A 74 1.50 -9.99 -8.59
C ALA A 74 1.75 -11.49 -8.79
N GLU A 75 1.38 -12.34 -7.82
CA GLU A 75 1.47 -13.78 -8.00
C GLU A 75 0.45 -14.30 -9.01
N ALA A 76 -0.80 -13.83 -8.94
CA ALA A 76 -1.83 -14.19 -9.90
C ALA A 76 -1.45 -13.78 -11.34
N GLU A 77 -0.85 -12.60 -11.52
CA GLU A 77 -0.33 -12.16 -12.83
C GLU A 77 0.77 -13.08 -13.34
N ARG A 78 1.74 -13.44 -12.48
CA ARG A 78 2.83 -14.37 -12.85
C ARG A 78 2.31 -15.75 -13.23
N GLU A 79 1.32 -16.27 -12.52
CA GLU A 79 0.69 -17.55 -12.86
C GLU A 79 -0.04 -17.49 -14.21
N ALA A 80 -0.77 -16.41 -14.47
CA ALA A 80 -1.44 -16.19 -15.73
C ALA A 80 -0.43 -16.14 -16.91
N GLU A 81 0.65 -15.39 -16.76
CA GLU A 81 1.72 -15.29 -17.75
C GLU A 81 2.36 -16.66 -18.04
N ARG A 82 2.64 -17.47 -17.01
CA ARG A 82 3.14 -18.85 -17.20
C ARG A 82 2.17 -19.73 -17.97
N ALA A 83 0.86 -19.47 -17.83
CA ALA A 83 -0.19 -20.16 -18.56
C ALA A 83 -0.48 -19.55 -19.95
N GLY A 84 0.22 -18.49 -20.35
CA GLY A 84 0.07 -17.83 -21.64
C GLY A 84 -1.09 -16.82 -21.69
N TYR A 85 -1.57 -16.33 -20.55
CA TYR A 85 -2.64 -15.35 -20.45
C TYR A 85 -2.12 -14.00 -19.97
N SER A 86 -2.79 -12.93 -20.41
CA SER A 86 -2.66 -11.58 -19.83
C SER A 86 -4.05 -11.05 -19.50
N PHE A 87 -4.13 -10.24 -18.44
CA PHE A 87 -5.37 -9.62 -18.00
C PHE A 87 -5.31 -8.10 -18.14
N ALA A 88 -6.46 -7.51 -18.45
CA ALA A 88 -6.69 -6.08 -18.33
C ALA A 88 -7.92 -5.85 -17.46
N PHE A 89 -7.78 -4.99 -16.45
CA PHE A 89 -8.85 -4.62 -15.52
C PHE A 89 -9.22 -3.17 -15.72
N GLY A 90 -10.53 -2.86 -15.74
CA GLY A 90 -11.06 -1.53 -15.59
C GLY A 90 -11.60 -1.37 -14.18
N ALA A 91 -11.08 -0.40 -13.43
CA ALA A 91 -11.61 -0.09 -12.10
C ALA A 91 -12.69 1.00 -12.21
N GLU A 92 -13.81 0.78 -11.53
CA GLU A 92 -14.88 1.76 -11.38
C GLU A 92 -14.96 2.19 -9.91
N MET A 93 -15.13 3.49 -9.68
CA MET A 93 -15.28 4.06 -8.34
C MET A 93 -16.65 4.71 -8.25
N GLU A 94 -17.47 4.23 -7.31
CA GLU A 94 -18.75 4.83 -6.99
C GLU A 94 -18.66 5.53 -5.64
N PHE A 95 -19.20 6.76 -5.57
CA PHE A 95 -19.21 7.53 -4.33
C PHE A 95 -20.35 8.56 -4.33
N TYR A 96 -20.72 9.00 -3.14
CA TYR A 96 -21.68 10.08 -2.95
C TYR A 96 -20.94 11.36 -2.57
N LEU A 97 -21.30 12.47 -3.22
CA LEU A 97 -20.91 13.80 -2.78
C LEU A 97 -21.96 14.30 -1.79
N LEU A 98 -21.54 14.46 -0.55
CA LEU A 98 -22.41 15.01 0.50
C LEU A 98 -22.16 16.51 0.62
N LYS A 99 -23.27 17.26 0.76
CA LYS A 99 -23.20 18.67 1.10
C LYS A 99 -23.10 18.78 2.62
N PRO A 100 -22.16 19.57 3.18
CA PRO A 100 -22.12 19.80 4.62
C PRO A 100 -23.46 20.38 5.10
N ASP A 101 -23.91 19.95 6.25
CA ASP A 101 -25.03 20.55 6.96
C ASP A 101 -24.56 21.66 7.92
N GLU A 102 -25.44 22.17 8.75
CA GLU A 102 -25.14 23.27 9.69
C GLU A 102 -24.16 22.85 10.81
N HIS A 103 -23.85 21.56 10.90
CA HIS A 103 -22.97 20.98 11.94
C HIS A 103 -21.63 20.46 11.39
N GLY A 104 -21.36 20.56 10.08
CA GLY A 104 -20.10 20.24 9.40
C GLY A 104 -20.10 18.96 8.60
#